data_cc91a712d0928ab766bc8927cb1ae5d7
#
_entry.id   cc91a712d0928ab766bc8927cb1ae5d7
#
_cell.length_a   1.000
_cell.length_b   1.000
_cell.length_c   1.000
_cell.angle_alpha   90.00
_cell.angle_beta   90.00
_cell.angle_gamma   90.00
#
_symmetry.space_group_name_H-M   'P 1'
#
loop_
_entity.id
_entity.type
_entity.pdbx_description
1 polymer ?
#
loop_
_entity_poly.entity_id
_entity_poly.type
_entity_poly.pdbx_seq_one_letter_code
_entity_poly.pdbx_strand_id
1 'polypeptide(L)'
;MFKKILIANRGEIAVRVIRACREMGIQTVAVYSEADRDCLHTMLADEAICIGPAASTDSYLNIERILAATVAMKADAIHPGFGFLSENARFAKLCAECNIAFIGPSAEIINKMGNKSEARKTMMEAGVPVVPGSKEPVHAAEDGLAMAKEIGFPVMIKASSGGGGKGMRISRSPEDFTELFNAAQMESVKGFSDDTMYIEKYIEKPRHVEFQIMADKHGNVVHLGERDCSIQRRHQKVLEEAPCDVISPGLRKAMGDTAVKAAKAVGYENAGTIEFLLDKDKNFYFMEMNTRIQVEHPVTEMVTGMDLIKEQIRVAAGETLSVSQEDVRIEGHAIECRINAENPSKNFMPCPGRITNVHIPGGNGVRVDTHIYNDYKVPANYDSMLMKLIVYDKDREAAISKMRSALGEVIIEGIETNINFQYEILENDAFQQGDTDTSFIEKHFPDYVR
;
A
#
# COMPACT_ATOMS: atom_id res chain seq x y z
N MET A 1 11.02 3.73 -25.69
CA MET A 1 11.48 2.89 -24.55
C MET A 1 12.75 3.49 -23.96
N PHE A 2 12.89 3.50 -22.63
CA PHE A 2 14.08 4.01 -21.92
C PHE A 2 15.29 3.13 -22.15
N LYS A 3 16.49 3.72 -22.10
CA LYS A 3 17.77 2.98 -22.19
C LYS A 3 18.33 2.69 -20.79
N LYS A 4 18.15 3.62 -19.85
CA LYS A 4 18.67 3.50 -18.48
C LYS A 4 17.68 4.08 -17.47
N ILE A 5 17.38 3.33 -16.41
CA ILE A 5 16.48 3.72 -15.32
C ILE A 5 17.26 3.76 -14.02
N LEU A 6 17.14 4.87 -13.27
CA LEU A 6 17.58 4.96 -11.88
C LEU A 6 16.45 4.50 -10.97
N ILE A 7 16.76 3.62 -10.02
CA ILE A 7 15.81 3.11 -9.03
C ILE A 7 15.98 3.92 -7.75
N ALA A 8 15.03 4.84 -7.49
CA ALA A 8 15.03 5.73 -6.32
C ALA A 8 14.41 5.04 -5.11
N ASN A 9 14.86 3.85 -4.80
CA ASN A 9 14.39 3.04 -3.68
C ASN A 9 15.45 2.02 -3.24
N ARG A 10 15.12 1.19 -2.27
CA ARG A 10 15.99 0.17 -1.67
C ARG A 10 15.23 -1.15 -1.45
N GLY A 11 15.96 -2.15 -0.96
CA GLY A 11 15.34 -3.39 -0.49
C GLY A 11 14.71 -4.21 -1.61
N GLU A 12 13.64 -4.93 -1.28
CA GLU A 12 13.02 -5.89 -2.20
C GLU A 12 12.42 -5.22 -3.43
N ILE A 13 11.83 -4.01 -3.28
CA ILE A 13 11.22 -3.32 -4.42
C ILE A 13 12.29 -2.84 -5.42
N ALA A 14 13.44 -2.40 -4.95
CA ALA A 14 14.54 -2.07 -5.84
C ALA A 14 15.02 -3.30 -6.62
N VAL A 15 15.15 -4.46 -5.96
CA VAL A 15 15.46 -5.74 -6.62
C VAL A 15 14.39 -6.11 -7.65
N ARG A 16 13.10 -5.94 -7.29
CA ARG A 16 11.97 -6.22 -8.20
C ARG A 16 12.01 -5.36 -9.47
N VAL A 17 12.27 -4.07 -9.32
CA VAL A 17 12.39 -3.15 -10.47
C VAL A 17 13.63 -3.49 -11.33
N ILE A 18 14.78 -3.80 -10.72
CA ILE A 18 15.98 -4.21 -11.43
C ILE A 18 15.71 -5.45 -12.29
N ARG A 19 15.03 -6.46 -11.75
CA ARG A 19 14.65 -7.66 -12.49
C ARG A 19 13.78 -7.34 -13.72
N ALA A 20 12.75 -6.51 -13.55
CA ALA A 20 11.89 -6.09 -14.66
C ALA A 20 12.70 -5.33 -15.75
N CYS A 21 13.55 -4.39 -15.36
CA CYS A 21 14.40 -3.65 -16.29
C CYS A 21 15.33 -4.57 -17.07
N ARG A 22 16.00 -5.53 -16.40
CA ARG A 22 16.87 -6.51 -17.04
C ARG A 22 16.15 -7.35 -18.08
N GLU A 23 14.95 -7.85 -17.76
CA GLU A 23 14.13 -8.63 -18.67
C GLU A 23 13.63 -7.80 -19.87
N MET A 24 13.54 -6.48 -19.72
CA MET A 24 13.22 -5.55 -20.80
C MET A 24 14.46 -5.04 -21.57
N GLY A 25 15.67 -5.46 -21.20
CA GLY A 25 16.92 -5.01 -21.81
C GLY A 25 17.29 -3.56 -21.47
N ILE A 26 16.82 -3.05 -20.32
CA ILE A 26 17.05 -1.67 -19.84
C ILE A 26 18.14 -1.69 -18.78
N GLN A 27 19.14 -0.82 -18.93
CA GLN A 27 20.20 -0.64 -17.93
C GLN A 27 19.66 -0.04 -16.64
N THR A 28 20.26 -0.40 -15.51
CA THR A 28 19.81 -0.02 -14.18
C THR A 28 20.89 0.70 -13.38
N VAL A 29 20.46 1.75 -12.66
CA VAL A 29 21.29 2.42 -11.65
C VAL A 29 20.60 2.27 -10.29
N ALA A 30 21.24 1.58 -9.36
CA ALA A 30 20.80 1.55 -7.96
C ALA A 30 21.36 2.74 -7.20
N VAL A 31 20.50 3.44 -6.45
CA VAL A 31 20.97 4.37 -5.42
C VAL A 31 21.08 3.64 -4.09
N TYR A 32 22.03 4.04 -3.25
CA TYR A 32 22.15 3.48 -1.90
C TYR A 32 22.69 4.50 -0.90
N SER A 33 22.23 4.41 0.35
CA SER A 33 22.88 5.07 1.47
C SER A 33 24.09 4.29 1.95
N GLU A 34 24.95 4.89 2.76
CA GLU A 34 26.11 4.19 3.33
C GLU A 34 25.72 2.90 4.09
N ALA A 35 24.53 2.87 4.71
CA ALA A 35 24.02 1.68 5.42
C ALA A 35 23.61 0.52 4.49
N ASP A 36 23.27 0.83 3.24
CA ASP A 36 22.81 -0.16 2.24
C ASP A 36 23.89 -0.53 1.20
N ARG A 37 25.16 -0.18 1.45
CA ARG A 37 26.26 -0.47 0.52
C ARG A 37 26.27 -1.93 0.04
N ASP A 38 26.03 -2.85 0.97
CA ASP A 38 26.05 -4.29 0.73
C ASP A 38 24.64 -4.87 0.51
N CYS A 39 23.61 -4.03 0.26
CA CYS A 39 22.26 -4.51 -0.02
C CYS A 39 22.19 -5.14 -1.41
N LEU A 40 21.41 -6.21 -1.58
CA LEU A 40 21.34 -7.00 -2.80
C LEU A 40 21.05 -6.16 -4.07
N HIS A 41 20.24 -5.10 -3.95
CA HIS A 41 19.94 -4.25 -5.11
C HIS A 41 21.17 -3.54 -5.69
N THR A 42 22.18 -3.20 -4.85
CA THR A 42 23.43 -2.59 -5.32
C THR A 42 24.29 -3.57 -6.08
N MET A 43 24.23 -4.85 -5.71
CA MET A 43 25.00 -5.93 -6.38
C MET A 43 24.34 -6.38 -7.68
N LEU A 44 23.01 -6.25 -7.79
CA LEU A 44 22.27 -6.69 -8.96
C LEU A 44 22.16 -5.63 -10.05
N ALA A 45 22.17 -4.35 -9.74
CA ALA A 45 22.11 -3.28 -10.73
C ALA A 45 23.37 -3.27 -11.63
N ASP A 46 23.24 -2.73 -12.84
CA ASP A 46 24.40 -2.57 -13.75
C ASP A 46 25.37 -1.54 -13.19
N GLU A 47 24.85 -0.50 -12.56
CA GLU A 47 25.62 0.57 -11.91
C GLU A 47 24.99 0.89 -10.54
N ALA A 48 25.81 1.38 -9.60
CA ALA A 48 25.32 1.80 -8.28
C ALA A 48 26.04 3.08 -7.82
N ILE A 49 25.32 3.97 -7.14
CA ILE A 49 25.86 5.23 -6.66
C ILE A 49 25.38 5.52 -5.22
N CYS A 50 26.33 5.89 -4.35
CA CYS A 50 26.03 6.32 -3.00
C CYS A 50 25.40 7.72 -3.00
N ILE A 51 24.26 7.86 -2.34
CA ILE A 51 23.51 9.13 -2.25
C ILE A 51 23.59 9.78 -0.86
N GLY A 52 24.40 9.26 0.04
CA GLY A 52 24.63 9.89 1.34
C GLY A 52 24.62 8.95 2.54
N PRO A 53 24.60 9.52 3.76
CA PRO A 53 24.64 8.74 5.00
C PRO A 53 23.37 7.92 5.23
N ALA A 54 23.38 7.12 6.32
CA ALA A 54 22.32 6.17 6.62
C ALA A 54 20.92 6.79 6.87
N ALA A 55 20.86 8.04 7.38
CA ALA A 55 19.58 8.70 7.58
C ALA A 55 18.82 8.90 6.26
N SER A 56 17.55 8.48 6.21
CA SER A 56 16.74 8.59 5.00
C SER A 56 16.55 10.04 4.54
N THR A 57 16.47 11.00 5.46
CA THR A 57 16.40 12.45 5.17
C THR A 57 17.62 12.97 4.41
N ASP A 58 18.77 12.35 4.62
CA ASP A 58 20.03 12.73 4.01
C ASP A 58 20.40 11.85 2.81
N SER A 59 19.55 10.91 2.43
CA SER A 59 19.76 9.95 1.34
C SER A 59 18.48 9.76 0.50
N TYR A 60 17.66 8.75 0.79
CA TYR A 60 16.50 8.36 -0.02
C TYR A 60 15.37 9.41 -0.08
N LEU A 61 15.27 10.32 0.89
CA LEU A 61 14.35 11.46 0.91
C LEU A 61 14.98 12.78 0.42
N ASN A 62 16.27 12.74 0.05
CA ASN A 62 16.95 13.93 -0.45
C ASN A 62 16.80 14.04 -1.97
N ILE A 63 15.87 14.89 -2.40
CA ILE A 63 15.53 15.09 -3.81
C ILE A 63 16.74 15.52 -4.63
N GLU A 64 17.52 16.47 -4.13
CA GLU A 64 18.66 17.06 -4.83
C GLU A 64 19.76 16.00 -5.09
N ARG A 65 20.01 15.12 -4.13
CA ARG A 65 21.00 14.04 -4.29
C ARG A 65 20.55 12.99 -5.29
N ILE A 66 19.27 12.62 -5.28
CA ILE A 66 18.71 11.66 -6.24
C ILE A 66 18.74 12.24 -7.66
N LEU A 67 18.34 13.49 -7.85
CA LEU A 67 18.39 14.15 -9.16
C LEU A 67 19.85 14.30 -9.64
N ALA A 68 20.77 14.73 -8.77
CA ALA A 68 22.18 14.81 -9.11
C ALA A 68 22.77 13.44 -9.54
N ALA A 69 22.41 12.37 -8.81
CA ALA A 69 22.79 11.01 -9.18
C ALA A 69 22.22 10.62 -10.54
N THR A 70 20.94 10.93 -10.80
CA THR A 70 20.28 10.63 -12.08
C THR A 70 20.98 11.28 -13.27
N VAL A 71 21.30 12.57 -13.13
CA VAL A 71 22.03 13.32 -14.17
C VAL A 71 23.45 12.79 -14.35
N ALA A 72 24.18 12.55 -13.26
CA ALA A 72 25.56 12.04 -13.30
C ALA A 72 25.65 10.68 -13.97
N MET A 73 24.68 9.79 -13.70
CA MET A 73 24.60 8.45 -14.26
C MET A 73 23.91 8.40 -15.62
N LYS A 74 23.45 9.54 -16.14
CA LYS A 74 22.76 9.68 -17.44
C LYS A 74 21.55 8.74 -17.58
N ALA A 75 20.75 8.62 -16.54
CA ALA A 75 19.51 7.85 -16.59
C ALA A 75 18.39 8.67 -17.25
N ASP A 76 17.57 8.02 -18.09
CA ASP A 76 16.45 8.62 -18.82
C ASP A 76 15.23 8.80 -17.95
N ALA A 77 15.08 7.92 -16.95
CA ALA A 77 13.91 7.84 -16.09
C ALA A 77 14.27 7.45 -14.66
N ILE A 78 13.35 7.73 -13.74
CA ILE A 78 13.41 7.33 -12.34
C ILE A 78 12.21 6.44 -12.02
N HIS A 79 12.46 5.25 -11.46
CA HIS A 79 11.41 4.44 -10.84
C HIS A 79 11.45 4.64 -9.32
N PRO A 80 10.42 5.23 -8.71
CA PRO A 80 10.43 5.54 -7.28
C PRO A 80 10.04 4.35 -6.38
N GLY A 81 9.50 3.27 -6.95
CA GLY A 81 8.90 2.16 -6.18
C GLY A 81 7.72 2.62 -5.34
N PHE A 82 7.70 2.24 -4.06
CA PHE A 82 6.75 2.70 -3.05
C PHE A 82 7.49 3.28 -1.83
N GLY A 83 6.79 4.10 -1.02
CA GLY A 83 7.42 4.83 0.09
C GLY A 83 8.38 5.92 -0.38
N PHE A 84 9.21 6.45 0.51
CA PHE A 84 10.15 7.54 0.25
C PHE A 84 9.57 8.69 -0.60
N LEU A 85 10.05 8.87 -1.82
CA LEU A 85 9.63 9.96 -2.71
C LEU A 85 8.57 9.57 -3.74
N SER A 86 8.02 8.35 -3.67
CA SER A 86 7.07 7.85 -4.68
C SER A 86 5.77 8.67 -4.78
N GLU A 87 5.34 9.29 -3.70
CA GLU A 87 4.15 10.16 -3.63
C GLU A 87 4.52 11.63 -3.32
N ASN A 88 5.74 12.04 -3.72
CA ASN A 88 6.21 13.41 -3.53
C ASN A 88 6.00 14.25 -4.81
N ALA A 89 4.99 15.12 -4.80
CA ALA A 89 4.66 15.96 -5.94
C ALA A 89 5.81 16.89 -6.37
N ARG A 90 6.58 17.44 -5.40
CA ARG A 90 7.76 18.28 -5.70
C ARG A 90 8.82 17.48 -6.45
N PHE A 91 9.06 16.24 -6.05
CA PHE A 91 10.02 15.37 -6.72
C PHE A 91 9.60 15.06 -8.16
N ALA A 92 8.35 14.65 -8.36
CA ALA A 92 7.81 14.39 -9.71
C ALA A 92 7.89 15.63 -10.61
N LYS A 93 7.59 16.83 -10.07
CA LYS A 93 7.71 18.10 -10.78
C LYS A 93 9.16 18.39 -11.19
N LEU A 94 10.11 18.26 -10.27
CA LEU A 94 11.52 18.51 -10.55
C LEU A 94 12.11 17.49 -11.54
N CYS A 95 11.67 16.24 -11.54
CA CYS A 95 12.03 15.28 -12.59
C CYS A 95 11.62 15.80 -13.97
N ALA A 96 10.38 16.25 -14.12
CA ALA A 96 9.87 16.80 -15.38
C ALA A 96 10.64 18.05 -15.83
N GLU A 97 10.94 18.97 -14.91
CA GLU A 97 11.74 20.17 -15.17
C GLU A 97 13.19 19.85 -15.62
N CYS A 98 13.73 18.70 -15.16
CA CYS A 98 15.04 18.20 -15.58
C CYS A 98 14.99 17.31 -16.83
N ASN A 99 13.85 17.18 -17.52
CA ASN A 99 13.63 16.23 -18.62
C ASN A 99 13.92 14.76 -18.26
N ILE A 100 13.67 14.38 -17.02
CA ILE A 100 13.76 13.02 -16.50
C ILE A 100 12.34 12.46 -16.40
N ALA A 101 12.05 11.31 -17.00
CA ALA A 101 10.75 10.68 -16.88
C ALA A 101 10.55 10.12 -15.44
N PHE A 102 9.53 10.58 -14.76
CA PHE A 102 9.08 9.97 -13.50
C PHE A 102 8.13 8.81 -13.82
N ILE A 103 8.47 7.59 -13.39
CA ILE A 103 7.63 6.40 -13.60
C ILE A 103 6.55 6.37 -12.52
N GLY A 104 5.44 7.00 -12.83
CA GLY A 104 4.32 7.25 -11.94
C GLY A 104 3.41 8.35 -12.51
N PRO A 105 2.40 8.80 -11.74
CA PRO A 105 1.50 9.87 -12.17
C PRO A 105 2.18 11.25 -12.11
N SER A 106 1.52 12.26 -12.67
CA SER A 106 2.01 13.64 -12.66
C SER A 106 2.03 14.24 -11.24
N ALA A 107 2.85 15.27 -11.05
CA ALA A 107 2.92 16.00 -9.79
C ALA A 107 1.56 16.59 -9.36
N GLU A 108 0.73 17.02 -10.32
CA GLU A 108 -0.61 17.54 -10.06
C GLU A 108 -1.53 16.47 -9.47
N ILE A 109 -1.53 15.26 -10.05
CA ILE A 109 -2.31 14.14 -9.58
C ILE A 109 -1.87 13.71 -8.18
N ILE A 110 -0.55 13.60 -7.94
CA ILE A 110 0.01 13.26 -6.62
C ILE A 110 -0.46 14.28 -5.58
N ASN A 111 -0.36 15.56 -5.88
CA ASN A 111 -0.76 16.62 -4.96
C ASN A 111 -2.27 16.59 -4.67
N LYS A 112 -3.09 16.46 -5.71
CA LYS A 112 -4.55 16.41 -5.62
C LYS A 112 -5.04 15.22 -4.80
N MET A 113 -4.50 14.03 -5.04
CA MET A 113 -4.92 12.82 -4.34
C MET A 113 -4.29 12.67 -2.96
N GLY A 114 -3.14 13.30 -2.72
CA GLY A 114 -2.51 13.38 -1.40
C GLY A 114 -3.27 14.28 -0.40
N ASN A 115 -4.08 15.21 -0.88
CA ASN A 115 -4.97 16.01 -0.03
C ASN A 115 -6.30 15.28 0.18
N LYS A 116 -6.52 14.73 1.38
CA LYS A 116 -7.72 13.91 1.69
C LYS A 116 -9.05 14.62 1.43
N SER A 117 -9.13 15.92 1.75
CA SER A 117 -10.36 16.71 1.55
C SER A 117 -10.63 16.94 0.06
N GLU A 118 -9.61 17.28 -0.71
CA GLU A 118 -9.70 17.48 -2.15
C GLU A 118 -10.00 16.16 -2.89
N ALA A 119 -9.32 15.09 -2.51
CA ALA A 119 -9.57 13.76 -3.04
C ALA A 119 -11.03 13.33 -2.80
N ARG A 120 -11.52 13.46 -1.55
CA ARG A 120 -12.91 13.14 -1.20
C ARG A 120 -13.91 13.98 -2.02
N LYS A 121 -13.70 15.29 -2.14
CA LYS A 121 -14.55 16.19 -2.92
C LYS A 121 -14.58 15.76 -4.39
N THR A 122 -13.42 15.53 -4.99
CA THR A 122 -13.31 15.06 -6.38
C THR A 122 -14.06 13.74 -6.59
N MET A 123 -13.95 12.79 -5.65
CA MET A 123 -14.67 11.52 -5.74
C MET A 123 -16.19 11.69 -5.62
N MET A 124 -16.65 12.56 -4.72
CA MET A 124 -18.10 12.87 -4.62
C MET A 124 -18.64 13.49 -5.91
N GLU A 125 -17.94 14.47 -6.48
CA GLU A 125 -18.30 15.11 -7.75
C GLU A 125 -18.33 14.11 -8.91
N ALA A 126 -17.44 13.13 -8.90
CA ALA A 126 -17.42 12.02 -9.85
C ALA A 126 -18.51 10.97 -9.56
N GLY A 127 -19.28 11.09 -8.49
CA GLY A 127 -20.30 10.09 -8.09
C GLY A 127 -19.69 8.75 -7.67
N VAL A 128 -18.51 8.77 -7.06
CA VAL A 128 -17.89 7.65 -6.37
C VAL A 128 -18.43 7.62 -4.95
N PRO A 129 -18.91 6.46 -4.43
CA PRO A 129 -19.40 6.36 -3.07
C PRO A 129 -18.29 6.72 -2.07
N VAL A 130 -18.58 7.65 -1.16
CA VAL A 130 -17.69 8.00 -0.04
C VAL A 130 -18.39 7.72 1.27
N VAL A 131 -17.64 7.53 2.35
CA VAL A 131 -18.24 7.34 3.68
C VAL A 131 -19.20 8.51 3.95
N PRO A 132 -20.51 8.27 4.25
CA PRO A 132 -21.46 9.33 4.56
C PRO A 132 -20.96 10.20 5.70
N GLY A 133 -21.04 11.52 5.56
CA GLY A 133 -20.52 12.43 6.57
C GLY A 133 -20.79 13.89 6.27
N SER A 134 -20.33 14.76 7.17
CA SER A 134 -20.43 16.20 7.03
C SER A 134 -19.72 16.70 5.78
N LYS A 135 -20.38 17.58 5.04
CA LYS A 135 -19.78 18.27 3.88
C LYS A 135 -18.99 19.49 4.32
N GLU A 136 -19.50 20.14 5.37
CA GLU A 136 -18.93 21.34 5.95
C GLU A 136 -18.40 21.05 7.37
N PRO A 137 -17.47 21.87 7.85
CA PRO A 137 -17.02 21.82 9.24
C PRO A 137 -18.15 22.01 10.24
N VAL A 138 -18.02 21.35 11.38
CA VAL A 138 -18.97 21.43 12.51
C VAL A 138 -18.25 22.03 13.70
N HIS A 139 -18.79 23.11 14.26
CA HIS A 139 -18.21 23.83 15.40
C HIS A 139 -19.01 23.68 16.69
N ALA A 140 -20.31 23.34 16.58
CA ALA A 140 -21.20 23.17 17.71
C ALA A 140 -21.70 21.72 17.84
N ALA A 141 -21.81 21.21 19.07
CA ALA A 141 -22.24 19.85 19.32
C ALA A 141 -23.70 19.60 18.90
N GLU A 142 -24.55 20.62 18.98
CA GLU A 142 -25.98 20.55 18.59
C GLU A 142 -26.13 20.31 17.08
N ASP A 143 -25.35 21.04 16.26
CA ASP A 143 -25.33 20.89 14.80
C ASP A 143 -24.77 19.52 14.42
N GLY A 144 -23.70 19.08 15.10
CA GLY A 144 -23.10 17.77 14.94
C GLY A 144 -24.06 16.65 15.27
N LEU A 145 -24.84 16.77 16.33
CA LEU A 145 -25.86 15.79 16.74
C LEU A 145 -26.99 15.68 15.71
N ALA A 146 -27.46 16.82 15.20
CA ALA A 146 -28.48 16.82 14.15
C ALA A 146 -28.01 16.06 12.92
N MET A 147 -26.78 16.34 12.48
CA MET A 147 -26.13 15.67 11.34
C MET A 147 -25.88 14.17 11.62
N ALA A 148 -25.43 13.81 12.84
CA ALA A 148 -25.23 12.43 13.22
C ALA A 148 -26.54 11.60 13.18
N LYS A 149 -27.69 12.22 13.53
CA LYS A 149 -29.02 11.61 13.40
C LYS A 149 -29.41 11.37 11.93
N GLU A 150 -29.04 12.28 11.02
CA GLU A 150 -29.28 12.12 9.59
C GLU A 150 -28.41 11.00 9.00
N ILE A 151 -27.09 10.96 9.36
CA ILE A 151 -26.14 9.95 8.91
C ILE A 151 -26.51 8.56 9.47
N GLY A 152 -27.08 8.54 10.68
CA GLY A 152 -27.39 7.31 11.44
C GLY A 152 -26.20 6.80 12.24
N PHE A 153 -26.44 6.52 13.54
CA PHE A 153 -25.43 5.96 14.44
C PHE A 153 -25.04 4.52 14.06
N PRO A 154 -23.82 4.06 14.42
CA PRO A 154 -22.75 4.82 15.06
C PRO A 154 -22.06 5.80 14.12
N VAL A 155 -21.49 6.87 14.69
CA VAL A 155 -20.73 7.89 13.94
C VAL A 155 -19.34 8.10 14.55
N MET A 156 -18.39 8.51 13.68
CA MET A 156 -17.07 8.95 14.06
C MET A 156 -17.03 10.47 14.10
N ILE A 157 -16.64 11.03 15.23
CA ILE A 157 -16.34 12.45 15.41
C ILE A 157 -14.84 12.61 15.18
N LYS A 158 -14.44 13.50 14.28
CA LYS A 158 -13.03 13.71 13.89
C LYS A 158 -12.66 15.18 13.93
N ALA A 159 -11.52 15.50 14.53
CA ALA A 159 -10.91 16.82 14.37
C ALA A 159 -10.31 17.00 12.96
N SER A 160 -10.46 18.19 12.38
CA SER A 160 -9.89 18.55 11.07
C SER A 160 -8.37 18.36 11.04
N SER A 161 -7.69 18.85 12.06
CA SER A 161 -6.24 18.81 12.21
C SER A 161 -5.73 17.59 12.98
N GLY A 162 -6.61 16.63 13.31
CA GLY A 162 -6.27 15.43 14.08
C GLY A 162 -5.49 14.39 13.27
N GLY A 163 -4.63 13.64 13.95
CA GLY A 163 -3.87 12.54 13.37
C GLY A 163 -3.46 11.51 14.42
N GLY A 164 -3.20 10.26 13.99
CA GLY A 164 -2.76 9.19 14.90
C GLY A 164 -3.77 8.82 15.99
N GLY A 165 -5.09 9.02 15.74
CA GLY A 165 -6.16 8.72 16.70
C GLY A 165 -6.50 9.84 17.68
N LYS A 166 -5.73 10.93 17.71
CA LYS A 166 -6.04 12.11 18.52
C LYS A 166 -7.14 12.94 17.91
N GLY A 167 -8.05 13.46 18.75
CA GLY A 167 -9.23 14.21 18.28
C GLY A 167 -10.26 13.35 17.56
N MET A 168 -10.30 12.03 17.79
CA MET A 168 -11.30 11.13 17.23
C MET A 168 -12.07 10.40 18.34
N ARG A 169 -13.40 10.32 18.20
CA ARG A 169 -14.29 9.59 19.11
C ARG A 169 -15.38 8.89 18.32
N ILE A 170 -15.77 7.69 18.77
CA ILE A 170 -16.90 6.95 18.22
C ILE A 170 -18.07 7.18 19.15
N SER A 171 -19.12 7.79 18.61
CA SER A 171 -20.41 7.91 19.29
C SER A 171 -21.36 6.83 18.76
N ARG A 172 -21.95 6.08 19.68
CA ARG A 172 -22.81 4.94 19.34
C ARG A 172 -24.30 5.28 19.40
N SER A 173 -24.62 6.38 20.06
CA SER A 173 -26.00 6.81 20.27
C SER A 173 -26.10 8.34 20.43
N PRO A 174 -27.33 8.92 20.30
CA PRO A 174 -27.51 10.34 20.52
C PRO A 174 -27.17 10.81 21.96
N GLU A 175 -27.26 9.90 22.94
CA GLU A 175 -27.07 10.18 24.36
C GLU A 175 -25.60 10.48 24.69
N ASP A 176 -24.63 9.80 24.05
CA ASP A 176 -23.20 9.96 24.31
C ASP A 176 -22.52 11.00 23.39
N PHE A 177 -23.23 11.45 22.33
CA PHE A 177 -22.65 12.26 21.27
C PHE A 177 -22.06 13.57 21.75
N THR A 178 -22.84 14.35 22.53
CA THR A 178 -22.45 15.71 22.94
C THR A 178 -21.22 15.70 23.86
N GLU A 179 -21.14 14.73 24.76
CA GLU A 179 -19.97 14.57 25.64
C GLU A 179 -18.73 14.22 24.82
N LEU A 180 -18.84 13.25 23.91
CA LEU A 180 -17.74 12.79 23.07
C LEU A 180 -17.28 13.87 22.07
N PHE A 181 -18.23 14.65 21.52
CA PHE A 181 -17.92 15.77 20.64
C PHE A 181 -17.07 16.83 21.35
N ASN A 182 -17.54 17.28 22.52
CA ASN A 182 -16.83 18.29 23.31
C ASN A 182 -15.44 17.80 23.76
N ALA A 183 -15.32 16.52 24.14
CA ALA A 183 -14.04 15.93 24.51
C ALA A 183 -13.05 15.91 23.34
N ALA A 184 -13.51 15.51 22.13
CA ALA A 184 -12.68 15.49 20.94
C ALA A 184 -12.26 16.90 20.48
N GLN A 185 -13.20 17.86 20.55
CA GLN A 185 -12.95 19.26 20.18
C GLN A 185 -11.95 19.92 21.15
N MET A 186 -12.09 19.71 22.47
CA MET A 186 -11.13 20.21 23.45
C MET A 186 -9.73 19.63 23.27
N GLU A 187 -9.62 18.35 22.90
CA GLU A 187 -8.34 17.72 22.58
C GLU A 187 -7.71 18.35 21.34
N SER A 188 -8.51 18.63 20.30
CA SER A 188 -8.09 19.29 19.08
C SER A 188 -7.59 20.72 19.33
N VAL A 189 -8.35 21.51 20.08
CA VAL A 189 -7.94 22.88 20.44
C VAL A 189 -6.63 22.88 21.22
N LYS A 190 -6.46 21.99 22.20
CA LYS A 190 -5.24 21.88 22.99
C LYS A 190 -4.02 21.42 22.16
N GLY A 191 -4.24 20.50 21.22
CA GLY A 191 -3.17 19.88 20.45
C GLY A 191 -2.79 20.63 19.18
N PHE A 192 -3.77 21.29 18.55
CA PHE A 192 -3.62 21.84 17.20
C PHE A 192 -4.12 23.27 17.06
N SER A 193 -4.71 23.86 18.11
CA SER A 193 -5.34 25.20 18.08
C SER A 193 -6.46 25.32 17.03
N ASP A 194 -7.19 24.21 16.78
CA ASP A 194 -8.24 24.10 15.78
C ASP A 194 -9.48 23.43 16.42
N ASP A 195 -10.62 24.11 16.35
CA ASP A 195 -11.89 23.63 16.91
C ASP A 195 -12.79 22.94 15.87
N THR A 196 -12.30 22.83 14.64
CA THR A 196 -13.04 22.31 13.50
C THR A 196 -13.21 20.80 13.59
N MET A 197 -14.47 20.36 13.60
CA MET A 197 -14.81 18.95 13.66
C MET A 197 -15.55 18.49 12.40
N TYR A 198 -15.48 17.18 12.13
CA TYR A 198 -16.22 16.47 11.09
C TYR A 198 -16.94 15.27 11.69
N ILE A 199 -18.12 14.96 11.18
CA ILE A 199 -18.90 13.79 11.57
C ILE A 199 -18.98 12.86 10.36
N GLU A 200 -18.64 11.59 10.56
CA GLU A 200 -18.71 10.57 9.51
C GLU A 200 -19.41 9.31 10.04
N LYS A 201 -20.07 8.57 9.16
CA LYS A 201 -20.56 7.24 9.48
C LYS A 201 -19.39 6.37 9.97
N TYR A 202 -19.56 5.75 11.12
CA TYR A 202 -18.62 4.73 11.58
C TYR A 202 -18.97 3.38 10.93
N ILE A 203 -18.09 2.89 10.09
CA ILE A 203 -18.26 1.58 9.47
C ILE A 203 -17.69 0.54 10.44
N GLU A 204 -18.58 -0.29 11.01
CA GLU A 204 -18.19 -1.30 11.97
C GLU A 204 -17.57 -2.51 11.26
N LYS A 205 -16.39 -2.93 11.72
CA LYS A 205 -15.68 -4.11 11.22
C LYS A 205 -15.63 -4.19 9.69
N PRO A 206 -15.17 -3.14 9.01
CA PRO A 206 -15.12 -3.14 7.57
C PRO A 206 -14.04 -4.11 7.09
N ARG A 207 -14.19 -4.61 5.85
CA ARG A 207 -13.05 -5.12 5.09
C ARG A 207 -12.34 -3.97 4.40
N HIS A 208 -11.03 -4.08 4.33
CA HIS A 208 -10.22 -3.22 3.50
C HIS A 208 -10.00 -3.91 2.15
N VAL A 209 -10.70 -3.43 1.15
CA VAL A 209 -10.63 -3.96 -0.21
C VAL A 209 -10.12 -2.87 -1.14
N GLU A 210 -9.18 -3.21 -1.99
CA GLU A 210 -8.57 -2.24 -2.89
C GLU A 210 -8.49 -2.74 -4.33
N PHE A 211 -8.62 -1.83 -5.29
CA PHE A 211 -8.57 -2.16 -6.71
C PHE A 211 -7.29 -1.63 -7.36
N GLN A 212 -6.54 -2.53 -7.97
CA GLN A 212 -5.38 -2.15 -8.77
C GLN A 212 -5.84 -1.45 -10.05
N ILE A 213 -5.36 -0.23 -10.26
CA ILE A 213 -5.57 0.55 -11.49
C ILE A 213 -4.28 0.57 -12.30
N MET A 214 -4.44 0.50 -13.61
CA MET A 214 -3.40 0.83 -14.57
C MET A 214 -4.00 1.77 -15.62
N ALA A 215 -3.30 2.87 -15.92
CA ALA A 215 -3.75 3.89 -16.85
C ALA A 215 -2.60 4.39 -17.72
N ASP A 216 -2.89 4.69 -19.00
CA ASP A 216 -1.91 5.26 -19.91
C ASP A 216 -2.18 6.75 -20.22
N LYS A 217 -1.25 7.38 -20.92
CA LYS A 217 -1.36 8.78 -21.34
C LYS A 217 -2.38 9.03 -22.47
N HIS A 218 -2.96 7.96 -23.02
CA HIS A 218 -3.92 8.00 -24.12
C HIS A 218 -5.37 7.95 -23.63
N GLY A 219 -5.58 7.90 -22.31
CA GLY A 219 -6.90 7.88 -21.68
C GLY A 219 -7.48 6.48 -21.45
N ASN A 220 -6.71 5.43 -21.73
CA ASN A 220 -7.11 4.07 -21.39
C ASN A 220 -6.89 3.84 -19.89
N VAL A 221 -7.88 3.30 -19.22
CA VAL A 221 -7.85 2.98 -17.79
C VAL A 221 -8.49 1.62 -17.59
N VAL A 222 -7.79 0.72 -16.93
CA VAL A 222 -8.28 -0.62 -16.56
C VAL A 222 -8.13 -0.86 -15.06
N HIS A 223 -9.00 -1.68 -14.48
CA HIS A 223 -8.78 -2.29 -13.19
C HIS A 223 -8.35 -3.75 -13.36
N LEU A 224 -7.47 -4.20 -12.49
CA LEU A 224 -6.89 -5.56 -12.51
C LEU A 224 -7.44 -6.43 -11.36
N GLY A 225 -8.65 -6.15 -10.93
CA GLY A 225 -9.30 -6.81 -9.82
C GLY A 225 -8.89 -6.23 -8.46
N GLU A 226 -9.44 -6.88 -7.44
CA GLU A 226 -9.27 -6.46 -6.06
C GLU A 226 -8.28 -7.33 -5.29
N ARG A 227 -7.76 -6.72 -4.22
CA ARG A 227 -7.05 -7.38 -3.12
C ARG A 227 -7.84 -7.19 -1.83
N ASP A 228 -7.86 -8.20 -0.97
CA ASP A 228 -8.30 -8.10 0.42
C ASP A 228 -7.07 -7.83 1.30
N CYS A 229 -7.07 -6.68 1.94
CA CYS A 229 -6.00 -6.21 2.83
C CYS A 229 -6.51 -6.02 4.26
N SER A 230 -7.53 -6.79 4.67
CA SER A 230 -8.16 -6.67 5.97
C SER A 230 -7.29 -7.13 7.14
N ILE A 231 -6.33 -8.04 6.89
CA ILE A 231 -5.42 -8.51 7.95
C ILE A 231 -4.36 -7.44 8.22
N GLN A 232 -4.63 -6.62 9.23
CA GLN A 232 -3.83 -5.45 9.58
C GLN A 232 -3.50 -5.42 11.07
N ARG A 233 -2.36 -4.84 11.40
CA ARG A 233 -2.01 -4.46 12.76
C ARG A 233 -1.69 -2.97 12.81
N ARG A 234 -2.40 -2.20 13.63
CA ARG A 234 -2.23 -0.73 13.73
C ARG A 234 -2.28 -0.05 12.35
N HIS A 235 -3.23 -0.46 11.51
CA HIS A 235 -3.39 0.01 10.12
C HIS A 235 -2.24 -0.34 9.17
N GLN A 236 -1.34 -1.25 9.56
CA GLN A 236 -0.31 -1.80 8.68
C GLN A 236 -0.75 -3.19 8.20
N LYS A 237 -0.78 -3.38 6.89
CA LYS A 237 -1.11 -4.66 6.25
C LYS A 237 -0.07 -5.71 6.63
N VAL A 238 -0.51 -6.91 6.96
CA VAL A 238 0.34 -8.03 7.43
C VAL A 238 0.28 -9.20 6.45
N LEU A 239 -0.92 -9.48 5.94
CA LEU A 239 -1.22 -10.52 4.96
C LEU A 239 -2.25 -9.98 3.98
N GLU A 240 -2.07 -10.25 2.70
CA GLU A 240 -2.94 -9.82 1.61
C GLU A 240 -3.34 -11.00 0.72
N GLU A 241 -4.57 -10.95 0.20
CA GLU A 241 -5.13 -11.97 -0.70
C GLU A 241 -5.69 -11.35 -1.99
N ALA A 242 -5.62 -12.08 -3.09
CA ALA A 242 -6.33 -11.78 -4.33
C ALA A 242 -6.86 -13.06 -4.98
N PRO A 243 -8.12 -13.05 -5.43
CA PRO A 243 -9.16 -12.04 -5.19
C PRO A 243 -9.74 -12.11 -3.77
N CYS A 244 -10.57 -11.14 -3.39
CA CYS A 244 -11.28 -11.16 -2.12
C CYS A 244 -12.42 -12.19 -2.16
N ASP A 245 -12.41 -13.14 -1.22
CA ASP A 245 -13.31 -14.30 -1.18
C ASP A 245 -14.80 -13.93 -1.07
N VAL A 246 -15.10 -12.83 -0.38
CA VAL A 246 -16.50 -12.41 -0.12
C VAL A 246 -17.11 -11.53 -1.22
N ILE A 247 -16.35 -11.23 -2.27
CA ILE A 247 -16.78 -10.36 -3.39
C ILE A 247 -17.31 -11.22 -4.55
N SER A 248 -18.62 -11.11 -4.79
CA SER A 248 -19.25 -11.75 -5.96
C SER A 248 -18.79 -11.13 -7.28
N PRO A 249 -18.91 -11.84 -8.41
CA PRO A 249 -18.56 -11.27 -9.73
C PRO A 249 -19.31 -9.97 -10.04
N GLY A 250 -20.57 -9.84 -9.63
CA GLY A 250 -21.36 -8.62 -9.81
C GLY A 250 -20.85 -7.46 -8.97
N LEU A 251 -20.50 -7.70 -7.71
CA LEU A 251 -19.93 -6.68 -6.83
C LEU A 251 -18.53 -6.27 -7.31
N ARG A 252 -17.68 -7.24 -7.73
CA ARG A 252 -16.36 -6.97 -8.33
C ARG A 252 -16.47 -6.02 -9.52
N LYS A 253 -17.43 -6.29 -10.41
CA LYS A 253 -17.68 -5.42 -11.55
C LYS A 253 -18.07 -4.01 -11.11
N ALA A 254 -19.02 -3.88 -10.19
CA ALA A 254 -19.51 -2.58 -9.72
C ALA A 254 -18.40 -1.76 -9.03
N MET A 255 -17.59 -2.40 -8.17
CA MET A 255 -16.46 -1.76 -7.50
C MET A 255 -15.34 -1.41 -8.49
N GLY A 256 -15.03 -2.31 -9.42
CA GLY A 256 -14.03 -2.10 -10.47
C GLY A 256 -14.40 -0.96 -11.43
N ASP A 257 -15.64 -0.93 -11.91
CA ASP A 257 -16.15 0.18 -12.73
C ASP A 257 -16.06 1.52 -11.96
N THR A 258 -16.35 1.48 -10.67
CA THR A 258 -16.23 2.66 -9.78
C THR A 258 -14.78 3.09 -9.63
N ALA A 259 -13.84 2.16 -9.47
CA ALA A 259 -12.41 2.45 -9.39
C ALA A 259 -11.87 3.05 -10.70
N VAL A 260 -12.28 2.52 -11.85
CA VAL A 260 -11.96 3.10 -13.18
C VAL A 260 -12.54 4.51 -13.32
N LYS A 261 -13.80 4.72 -12.87
CA LYS A 261 -14.44 6.03 -12.87
C LYS A 261 -13.67 7.04 -12.01
N ALA A 262 -13.23 6.63 -10.82
CA ALA A 262 -12.42 7.44 -9.92
C ALA A 262 -11.09 7.86 -10.59
N ALA A 263 -10.38 6.91 -11.19
CA ALA A 263 -9.12 7.17 -11.88
C ALA A 263 -9.29 8.11 -13.08
N LYS A 264 -10.34 7.91 -13.89
CA LYS A 264 -10.65 8.79 -15.02
C LYS A 264 -10.99 10.21 -14.58
N ALA A 265 -11.72 10.38 -13.47
CA ALA A 265 -12.11 11.69 -12.95
C ALA A 265 -10.91 12.59 -12.56
N VAL A 266 -9.78 11.98 -12.24
CA VAL A 266 -8.54 12.72 -11.90
C VAL A 266 -7.54 12.75 -13.03
N GLY A 267 -7.84 12.12 -14.18
CA GLY A 267 -6.91 11.98 -15.29
C GLY A 267 -5.68 11.15 -14.94
N TYR A 268 -5.90 10.03 -14.22
CA TYR A 268 -4.81 9.21 -13.67
C TYR A 268 -3.95 8.60 -14.76
N GLU A 269 -2.64 8.51 -14.49
CA GLU A 269 -1.65 7.85 -15.32
C GLU A 269 -0.80 6.90 -14.48
N ASN A 270 -0.34 5.81 -15.09
CA ASN A 270 0.50 4.77 -14.50
C ASN A 270 -0.24 3.86 -13.51
N ALA A 271 0.49 3.13 -12.64
CA ALA A 271 -0.09 2.28 -11.62
C ALA A 271 -0.60 3.08 -10.43
N GLY A 272 -1.79 2.75 -9.97
CA GLY A 272 -2.39 3.29 -8.76
C GLY A 272 -3.36 2.31 -8.14
N THR A 273 -3.82 2.63 -6.95
CA THR A 273 -4.77 1.78 -6.22
C THR A 273 -5.86 2.62 -5.61
N ILE A 274 -7.11 2.19 -5.81
CA ILE A 274 -8.28 2.78 -5.15
C ILE A 274 -8.65 1.89 -3.98
N GLU A 275 -8.57 2.43 -2.78
CA GLU A 275 -8.90 1.73 -1.55
C GLU A 275 -10.35 2.01 -1.13
N PHE A 276 -11.06 0.93 -0.75
CA PHE A 276 -12.43 0.97 -0.27
C PHE A 276 -12.58 0.30 1.09
N LEU A 277 -13.51 0.84 1.89
CA LEU A 277 -14.10 0.11 3.01
C LEU A 277 -15.33 -0.62 2.51
N LEU A 278 -15.39 -1.93 2.72
CA LEU A 278 -16.55 -2.77 2.41
C LEU A 278 -17.24 -3.15 3.73
N ASP A 279 -18.51 -2.77 3.88
CA ASP A 279 -19.28 -3.09 5.06
C ASP A 279 -19.89 -4.51 4.98
N LYS A 280 -20.52 -4.97 6.08
CA LYS A 280 -21.18 -6.27 6.18
C LYS A 280 -22.34 -6.44 5.20
N ASP A 281 -22.97 -5.33 4.80
CA ASP A 281 -24.13 -5.31 3.89
C ASP A 281 -23.69 -5.16 2.42
N LYS A 282 -22.38 -5.27 2.16
CA LYS A 282 -21.73 -5.16 0.85
C LYS A 282 -21.82 -3.77 0.22
N ASN A 283 -22.06 -2.72 1.02
CA ASN A 283 -21.83 -1.36 0.57
C ASN A 283 -20.34 -1.06 0.65
N PHE A 284 -19.84 -0.31 -0.32
CA PHE A 284 -18.43 0.06 -0.36
C PHE A 284 -18.27 1.59 -0.45
N TYR A 285 -17.21 2.08 0.17
CA TYR A 285 -16.94 3.50 0.30
C TYR A 285 -15.49 3.79 0.02
N PHE A 286 -15.23 4.77 -0.86
CA PHE A 286 -13.88 5.26 -1.13
C PHE A 286 -13.19 5.72 0.16
N MET A 287 -11.97 5.26 0.37
CA MET A 287 -11.14 5.65 1.50
C MET A 287 -10.02 6.58 1.04
N GLU A 288 -9.18 6.12 0.12
CA GLU A 288 -8.10 6.90 -0.46
C GLU A 288 -7.62 6.32 -1.79
N MET A 289 -6.76 7.08 -2.49
CA MET A 289 -6.05 6.61 -3.67
C MET A 289 -4.55 6.67 -3.42
N ASN A 290 -3.88 5.54 -3.57
CA ASN A 290 -2.42 5.49 -3.57
C ASN A 290 -1.91 5.72 -4.98
N THR A 291 -1.10 6.77 -5.16
CA THR A 291 -0.62 7.23 -6.46
C THR A 291 0.73 6.60 -6.85
N ARG A 292 0.86 5.31 -6.59
CA ARG A 292 2.06 4.50 -6.78
C ARG A 292 1.73 3.02 -6.88
N ILE A 293 2.75 2.22 -7.19
CA ILE A 293 2.67 0.77 -6.96
C ILE A 293 2.61 0.48 -5.46
N GLN A 294 1.93 -0.57 -5.05
CA GLN A 294 1.85 -1.00 -3.66
C GLN A 294 2.74 -2.21 -3.36
N VAL A 295 3.00 -2.47 -2.07
CA VAL A 295 3.80 -3.62 -1.61
C VAL A 295 3.20 -4.91 -2.15
N GLU A 296 1.89 -5.06 -2.02
CA GLU A 296 1.06 -6.23 -2.32
C GLU A 296 0.69 -6.39 -3.80
N HIS A 297 1.33 -5.65 -4.72
CA HIS A 297 1.11 -5.82 -6.16
C HIS A 297 1.33 -7.26 -6.67
N PRO A 298 2.22 -8.07 -6.07
CA PRO A 298 2.48 -9.42 -6.54
C PRO A 298 1.25 -10.32 -6.55
N VAL A 299 0.31 -10.21 -5.60
CA VAL A 299 -0.89 -11.07 -5.62
C VAL A 299 -1.78 -10.78 -6.82
N THR A 300 -1.86 -9.51 -7.26
CA THR A 300 -2.54 -9.13 -8.50
C THR A 300 -1.82 -9.69 -9.72
N GLU A 301 -0.48 -9.59 -9.76
CA GLU A 301 0.32 -10.16 -10.85
C GLU A 301 0.11 -11.68 -10.98
N MET A 302 0.05 -12.39 -9.86
CA MET A 302 -0.14 -13.85 -9.86
C MET A 302 -1.51 -14.27 -10.41
N VAL A 303 -2.59 -13.56 -10.07
CA VAL A 303 -3.95 -13.93 -10.50
C VAL A 303 -4.31 -13.40 -11.88
N THR A 304 -3.59 -12.40 -12.41
CA THR A 304 -3.87 -11.80 -13.73
C THR A 304 -2.84 -12.18 -14.80
N GLY A 305 -1.66 -12.68 -14.38
CA GLY A 305 -0.55 -12.95 -15.29
C GLY A 305 0.16 -11.70 -15.83
N MET A 306 -0.21 -10.49 -15.34
CA MET A 306 0.36 -9.22 -15.80
C MET A 306 1.55 -8.81 -14.93
N ASP A 307 2.69 -8.43 -15.53
CA ASP A 307 3.82 -7.80 -14.83
C ASP A 307 3.60 -6.29 -14.71
N LEU A 308 3.17 -5.84 -13.53
CA LEU A 308 2.81 -4.44 -13.29
C LEU A 308 4.01 -3.49 -13.37
N ILE A 309 5.20 -3.93 -12.97
CA ILE A 309 6.40 -3.09 -13.05
C ILE A 309 6.81 -2.87 -14.51
N LYS A 310 6.75 -3.91 -15.35
CA LYS A 310 7.00 -3.75 -16.78
C LYS A 310 5.97 -2.84 -17.43
N GLU A 311 4.70 -2.97 -17.05
CA GLU A 311 3.63 -2.12 -17.57
C GLU A 311 3.80 -0.66 -17.16
N GLN A 312 4.20 -0.40 -15.91
CA GLN A 312 4.55 0.96 -15.46
C GLN A 312 5.64 1.60 -16.34
N ILE A 313 6.67 0.83 -16.66
CA ILE A 313 7.80 1.30 -17.49
C ILE A 313 7.32 1.60 -18.92
N ARG A 314 6.50 0.72 -19.53
CA ARG A 314 5.94 0.91 -20.88
C ARG A 314 5.08 2.15 -20.97
N VAL A 315 4.13 2.30 -20.04
CA VAL A 315 3.24 3.46 -19.98
C VAL A 315 4.02 4.76 -19.78
N ALA A 316 4.99 4.76 -18.88
CA ALA A 316 5.84 5.94 -18.67
C ALA A 316 6.65 6.30 -19.92
N ALA A 317 7.05 5.31 -20.74
CA ALA A 317 7.71 5.50 -22.03
C ALA A 317 6.77 5.99 -23.14
N GLY A 318 5.45 6.14 -22.85
CA GLY A 318 4.44 6.64 -23.79
C GLY A 318 3.71 5.57 -24.58
N GLU A 319 3.88 4.28 -24.25
CA GLU A 319 3.13 3.19 -24.88
C GLU A 319 1.70 3.16 -24.35
N THR A 320 0.77 2.61 -25.15
CA THR A 320 -0.57 2.28 -24.71
C THR A 320 -0.56 1.06 -23.81
N LEU A 321 -1.59 0.91 -22.98
CA LEU A 321 -1.78 -0.30 -22.17
C LEU A 321 -1.72 -1.56 -23.03
N SER A 322 -1.06 -2.59 -22.53
CA SER A 322 -0.92 -3.88 -23.23
C SER A 322 -2.21 -4.71 -23.25
N VAL A 323 -3.20 -4.33 -22.45
CA VAL A 323 -4.49 -5.01 -22.32
C VAL A 323 -5.65 -4.03 -22.29
N SER A 324 -6.81 -4.44 -22.77
CA SER A 324 -8.11 -3.79 -22.54
C SER A 324 -8.77 -4.37 -21.29
N GLN A 325 -9.83 -3.73 -20.78
CA GLN A 325 -10.60 -4.27 -19.65
C GLN A 325 -11.20 -5.65 -19.94
N GLU A 326 -11.53 -5.92 -21.18
CA GLU A 326 -12.13 -7.19 -21.62
C GLU A 326 -11.10 -8.34 -21.64
N ASP A 327 -9.81 -8.02 -21.72
CA ASP A 327 -8.72 -9.01 -21.72
C ASP A 327 -8.32 -9.43 -20.30
N VAL A 328 -8.64 -8.63 -19.30
CA VAL A 328 -8.28 -8.93 -17.90
C VAL A 328 -9.01 -10.17 -17.41
N ARG A 329 -8.26 -11.18 -17.00
CA ARG A 329 -8.77 -12.39 -16.37
C ARG A 329 -8.21 -12.48 -14.96
N ILE A 330 -9.03 -12.92 -14.03
CA ILE A 330 -8.63 -13.21 -12.65
C ILE A 330 -8.83 -14.70 -12.47
N GLU A 331 -7.74 -15.43 -12.32
CA GLU A 331 -7.74 -16.89 -12.22
C GLU A 331 -7.00 -17.33 -10.94
N GLY A 332 -7.52 -18.37 -10.29
CA GLY A 332 -6.93 -18.91 -9.07
C GLY A 332 -7.02 -17.97 -7.88
N HIS A 333 -6.12 -18.17 -6.93
CA HIS A 333 -6.02 -17.38 -5.70
C HIS A 333 -4.57 -17.21 -5.29
N ALA A 334 -4.19 -16.01 -4.89
CA ALA A 334 -2.84 -15.69 -4.41
C ALA A 334 -2.90 -15.12 -2.99
N ILE A 335 -1.91 -15.46 -2.19
CA ILE A 335 -1.72 -14.93 -0.83
C ILE A 335 -0.30 -14.39 -0.74
N GLU A 336 -0.13 -13.22 -0.13
CA GLU A 336 1.16 -12.64 0.22
C GLU A 336 1.27 -12.53 1.74
N CYS A 337 2.40 -13.00 2.31
CA CYS A 337 2.78 -12.75 3.69
C CYS A 337 4.00 -11.84 3.73
N ARG A 338 3.90 -10.74 4.48
CA ARG A 338 5.04 -9.84 4.74
C ARG A 338 5.90 -10.41 5.84
N ILE A 339 7.13 -10.80 5.51
CA ILE A 339 8.10 -11.32 6.48
C ILE A 339 9.00 -10.18 6.93
N ASN A 340 8.88 -9.83 8.21
CA ASN A 340 9.53 -8.69 8.83
C ASN A 340 10.53 -9.14 9.90
N ALA A 341 11.63 -8.39 10.05
CA ALA A 341 12.56 -8.49 11.18
C ALA A 341 11.94 -7.87 12.43
N GLU A 342 10.98 -8.56 13.04
CA GLU A 342 10.19 -8.11 14.18
C GLU A 342 9.95 -9.26 15.15
N ASN A 343 9.86 -8.94 16.45
CA ASN A 343 9.50 -9.91 17.48
C ASN A 343 8.03 -9.75 17.91
N PRO A 344 7.11 -10.60 17.45
CA PRO A 344 5.69 -10.54 17.80
C PRO A 344 5.45 -10.59 19.32
N SER A 345 6.17 -11.42 20.06
CA SER A 345 6.05 -11.56 21.51
C SER A 345 6.49 -10.29 22.27
N LYS A 346 7.20 -9.37 21.63
CA LYS A 346 7.59 -8.06 22.16
C LYS A 346 6.90 -6.92 21.43
N ASN A 347 5.61 -7.07 21.17
CA ASN A 347 4.78 -6.07 20.51
C ASN A 347 5.34 -5.63 19.13
N PHE A 348 5.86 -6.60 18.35
CA PHE A 348 6.49 -6.41 17.04
C PHE A 348 7.65 -5.40 17.06
N MET A 349 8.44 -5.43 18.12
CA MET A 349 9.64 -4.60 18.19
C MET A 349 10.59 -5.00 17.05
N PRO A 350 11.12 -4.01 16.28
CA PRO A 350 12.10 -4.28 15.24
C PRO A 350 13.33 -5.00 15.77
N CYS A 351 13.82 -5.98 15.04
CA CYS A 351 14.96 -6.81 15.38
C CYS A 351 16.06 -6.74 14.30
N PRO A 352 16.72 -5.57 14.13
CA PRO A 352 17.86 -5.45 13.23
C PRO A 352 19.01 -6.34 13.69
N GLY A 353 19.82 -6.83 12.76
CA GLY A 353 20.94 -7.69 13.10
C GLY A 353 21.54 -8.38 11.89
N ARG A 354 22.45 -9.33 12.13
CA ARG A 354 23.08 -10.10 11.07
C ARG A 354 22.33 -11.42 10.88
N ILE A 355 21.90 -11.65 9.66
CA ILE A 355 21.34 -12.95 9.23
C ILE A 355 22.50 -13.92 9.05
N THR A 356 22.51 -15.00 9.82
CA THR A 356 23.56 -16.03 9.75
C THR A 356 23.26 -17.11 8.74
N ASN A 357 21.97 -17.41 8.54
CA ASN A 357 21.53 -18.40 7.57
C ASN A 357 20.16 -17.99 7.02
N VAL A 358 19.96 -18.16 5.70
CA VAL A 358 18.68 -17.97 5.05
C VAL A 358 18.40 -19.10 4.07
N HIS A 359 17.23 -19.74 4.19
CA HIS A 359 16.67 -20.63 3.19
C HIS A 359 15.37 -20.04 2.66
N ILE A 360 15.26 -19.95 1.35
CA ILE A 360 14.10 -19.40 0.64
C ILE A 360 13.32 -20.57 0.05
N PRO A 361 12.01 -20.69 0.34
CA PRO A 361 11.18 -21.77 -0.20
C PRO A 361 11.03 -21.66 -1.71
N GLY A 362 10.71 -22.76 -2.34
CA GLY A 362 10.50 -22.85 -3.77
C GLY A 362 9.35 -23.77 -4.15
N GLY A 363 9.24 -24.04 -5.44
CA GLY A 363 8.21 -24.94 -5.98
C GLY A 363 7.20 -24.23 -6.86
N ASN A 364 6.27 -25.02 -7.42
CA ASN A 364 5.26 -24.49 -8.34
C ASN A 364 4.29 -23.54 -7.62
N GLY A 365 4.18 -22.30 -8.13
CA GLY A 365 3.30 -21.28 -7.55
C GLY A 365 3.82 -20.68 -6.24
N VAL A 366 5.13 -20.80 -5.95
CA VAL A 366 5.82 -20.07 -4.87
C VAL A 366 6.71 -19.01 -5.46
N ARG A 367 6.52 -17.75 -5.04
CA ARG A 367 7.33 -16.59 -5.43
C ARG A 367 7.85 -15.90 -4.18
N VAL A 368 9.10 -15.47 -4.22
CA VAL A 368 9.73 -14.71 -3.14
C VAL A 368 10.35 -13.44 -3.69
N ASP A 369 9.84 -12.31 -3.25
CA ASP A 369 10.44 -11.00 -3.52
C ASP A 369 11.23 -10.56 -2.28
N THR A 370 12.55 -10.56 -2.39
CA THR A 370 13.45 -10.32 -1.24
C THR A 370 14.76 -9.66 -1.65
N HIS A 371 15.42 -9.10 -0.66
CA HIS A 371 16.76 -8.51 -0.79
C HIS A 371 17.78 -9.10 0.19
N ILE A 372 17.36 -10.09 1.02
CA ILE A 372 18.26 -10.69 2.00
C ILE A 372 19.04 -11.87 1.43
N TYR A 373 20.17 -12.15 2.04
CA TYR A 373 21.06 -13.28 1.74
C TYR A 373 21.87 -13.64 2.99
N ASN A 374 22.61 -14.75 2.95
CA ASN A 374 23.46 -15.17 4.07
C ASN A 374 24.47 -14.08 4.41
N ASP A 375 24.67 -13.81 5.67
CA ASP A 375 25.54 -12.76 6.22
C ASP A 375 25.06 -11.30 5.99
N TYR A 376 23.87 -11.09 5.40
CA TYR A 376 23.30 -9.75 5.27
C TYR A 376 23.05 -9.12 6.63
N LYS A 377 23.42 -7.85 6.77
CA LYS A 377 23.15 -7.06 7.98
C LYS A 377 21.91 -6.20 7.77
N VAL A 378 20.81 -6.55 8.45
CA VAL A 378 19.58 -5.76 8.44
C VAL A 378 19.83 -4.43 9.19
N PRO A 379 19.73 -3.28 8.50
CA PRO A 379 19.97 -1.98 9.14
C PRO A 379 18.80 -1.58 10.04
N ALA A 380 19.09 -0.84 11.11
CA ALA A 380 18.07 -0.29 12.01
C ALA A 380 17.44 1.03 11.50
N ASN A 381 17.87 1.53 10.34
CA ASN A 381 17.55 2.85 9.83
C ASN A 381 16.26 2.90 8.99
N TYR A 382 15.75 1.73 8.56
CA TYR A 382 14.65 1.61 7.61
C TYR A 382 13.58 0.68 8.13
N ASP A 383 12.55 0.41 7.32
CA ASP A 383 11.51 -0.56 7.65
C ASP A 383 12.08 -1.97 7.91
N SER A 384 11.30 -2.79 8.58
CA SER A 384 11.70 -4.14 9.01
C SER A 384 11.48 -5.22 7.96
N MET A 385 10.92 -4.90 6.78
CA MET A 385 10.56 -5.88 5.77
C MET A 385 11.80 -6.55 5.17
N LEU A 386 11.83 -7.89 5.25
CA LEU A 386 12.90 -8.74 4.71
C LEU A 386 12.53 -9.34 3.37
N MET A 387 11.28 -9.80 3.26
CA MET A 387 10.75 -10.43 2.06
C MET A 387 9.22 -10.37 2.02
N LYS A 388 8.70 -10.56 0.82
CA LYS A 388 7.33 -10.96 0.58
C LYS A 388 7.34 -12.41 0.13
N LEU A 389 6.63 -13.26 0.85
CA LEU A 389 6.38 -14.63 0.45
C LEU A 389 5.01 -14.68 -0.20
N ILE A 390 4.96 -15.05 -1.46
CA ILE A 390 3.74 -15.07 -2.27
C ILE A 390 3.51 -16.49 -2.75
N VAL A 391 2.27 -16.96 -2.63
CA VAL A 391 1.85 -18.23 -3.22
C VAL A 391 0.67 -18.02 -4.15
N TYR A 392 0.53 -18.94 -5.10
CA TYR A 392 -0.59 -18.99 -6.03
C TYR A 392 -1.06 -20.43 -6.18
N ASP A 393 -2.39 -20.63 -6.16
CA ASP A 393 -3.00 -21.92 -6.49
C ASP A 393 -4.39 -21.73 -7.15
N LYS A 394 -5.04 -22.84 -7.50
CA LYS A 394 -6.33 -22.85 -8.19
C LYS A 394 -7.49 -22.22 -7.40
N ASP A 395 -7.42 -22.27 -6.07
CA ASP A 395 -8.45 -21.77 -5.15
C ASP A 395 -7.82 -21.33 -3.81
N ARG A 396 -8.61 -20.69 -2.94
CA ARG A 396 -8.16 -20.16 -1.66
C ARG A 396 -7.67 -21.23 -0.70
N GLU A 397 -8.37 -22.36 -0.59
CA GLU A 397 -8.00 -23.46 0.32
C GLU A 397 -6.63 -24.04 -0.06
N ALA A 398 -6.41 -24.28 -1.35
CA ALA A 398 -5.13 -24.75 -1.86
C ALA A 398 -4.01 -23.70 -1.66
N ALA A 399 -4.32 -22.40 -1.84
CA ALA A 399 -3.35 -21.32 -1.60
C ALA A 399 -2.97 -21.22 -0.10
N ILE A 400 -3.93 -21.32 0.83
CA ILE A 400 -3.66 -21.36 2.28
C ILE A 400 -2.75 -22.55 2.62
N SER A 401 -3.08 -23.73 2.11
CA SER A 401 -2.29 -24.94 2.33
C SER A 401 -0.85 -24.79 1.81
N LYS A 402 -0.69 -24.21 0.61
CA LYS A 402 0.61 -23.92 0.00
C LYS A 402 1.39 -22.88 0.80
N MET A 403 0.75 -21.82 1.29
CA MET A 403 1.41 -20.80 2.10
C MET A 403 1.91 -21.36 3.42
N ARG A 404 1.14 -22.21 4.08
CA ARG A 404 1.58 -22.91 5.30
C ARG A 404 2.82 -23.79 5.03
N SER A 405 2.82 -24.52 3.93
CA SER A 405 3.99 -25.32 3.52
C SER A 405 5.21 -24.42 3.25
N ALA A 406 5.03 -23.35 2.49
CA ALA A 406 6.12 -22.43 2.15
C ALA A 406 6.68 -21.71 3.38
N LEU A 407 5.82 -21.24 4.31
CA LEU A 407 6.28 -20.65 5.58
C LEU A 407 7.06 -21.65 6.44
N GLY A 408 6.66 -22.94 6.43
CA GLY A 408 7.38 -24.01 7.13
C GLY A 408 8.78 -24.29 6.59
N GLU A 409 9.04 -23.91 5.33
CA GLU A 409 10.37 -24.04 4.71
C GLU A 409 11.26 -22.80 4.89
N VAL A 410 10.68 -21.61 5.20
CA VAL A 410 11.49 -20.38 5.38
C VAL A 410 12.38 -20.52 6.61
N ILE A 411 13.69 -20.40 6.43
CA ILE A 411 14.65 -20.32 7.52
C ILE A 411 15.33 -18.94 7.47
N ILE A 412 15.23 -18.19 8.55
CA ILE A 412 15.98 -16.95 8.77
C ILE A 412 16.56 -17.02 10.18
N GLU A 413 17.86 -17.18 10.30
CA GLU A 413 18.56 -17.27 11.57
C GLU A 413 19.43 -16.04 11.85
N GLY A 414 19.68 -15.77 13.12
CA GLY A 414 20.48 -14.62 13.59
C GLY A 414 19.66 -13.42 13.99
N ILE A 415 18.38 -13.36 13.61
CA ILE A 415 17.41 -12.31 14.00
C ILE A 415 16.04 -12.91 14.29
N GLU A 416 15.19 -12.18 15.00
CA GLU A 416 13.79 -12.56 15.18
C GLU A 416 12.95 -12.09 13.99
N THR A 417 11.92 -12.85 13.64
CA THR A 417 10.98 -12.57 12.55
C THR A 417 9.54 -12.86 12.94
N ASN A 418 8.60 -12.37 12.15
CA ASN A 418 7.17 -12.62 12.34
C ASN A 418 6.65 -13.89 11.62
N ILE A 419 7.50 -14.80 11.16
CA ILE A 419 7.12 -16.00 10.40
C ILE A 419 6.09 -16.85 11.18
N ASN A 420 6.34 -17.14 12.45
CA ASN A 420 5.43 -17.93 13.27
C ASN A 420 4.06 -17.27 13.42
N PHE A 421 4.01 -15.95 13.56
CA PHE A 421 2.76 -15.21 13.63
C PHE A 421 1.97 -15.30 12.31
N GLN A 422 2.64 -15.24 11.15
CA GLN A 422 2.00 -15.48 9.86
C GLN A 422 1.40 -16.89 9.77
N TYR A 423 2.13 -17.88 10.27
CA TYR A 423 1.66 -19.27 10.29
C TYR A 423 0.41 -19.43 11.18
N GLU A 424 0.40 -18.81 12.36
CA GLU A 424 -0.75 -18.81 13.29
C GLU A 424 -2.00 -18.15 12.68
N ILE A 425 -1.84 -17.07 11.88
CA ILE A 425 -2.96 -16.48 11.15
C ILE A 425 -3.58 -17.48 10.19
N LEU A 426 -2.78 -18.21 9.43
CA LEU A 426 -3.26 -19.19 8.45
C LEU A 426 -3.88 -20.44 9.09
N GLU A 427 -3.55 -20.75 10.35
CA GLU A 427 -4.18 -21.85 11.12
C GLU A 427 -5.47 -21.42 11.81
N ASN A 428 -5.75 -20.13 11.90
CA ASN A 428 -6.94 -19.63 12.56
C ASN A 428 -8.21 -20.01 11.79
N ASP A 429 -9.18 -20.64 12.45
CA ASP A 429 -10.43 -21.11 11.84
C ASP A 429 -11.22 -19.96 11.17
N ALA A 430 -11.27 -18.78 11.79
CA ALA A 430 -11.98 -17.64 11.21
C ALA A 430 -11.29 -17.15 9.92
N PHE A 431 -9.95 -17.16 9.86
CA PHE A 431 -9.22 -16.84 8.64
C PHE A 431 -9.53 -17.87 7.53
N GLN A 432 -9.48 -19.16 7.86
CA GLN A 432 -9.76 -20.24 6.90
C GLN A 432 -11.19 -20.15 6.34
N GLN A 433 -12.16 -19.75 7.18
CA GLN A 433 -13.56 -19.54 6.79
C GLN A 433 -13.81 -18.23 6.08
N GLY A 434 -12.80 -17.37 5.92
CA GLY A 434 -12.96 -16.05 5.31
C GLY A 434 -13.69 -15.02 6.19
N ASP A 435 -13.86 -15.28 7.51
CA ASP A 435 -14.41 -14.31 8.47
C ASP A 435 -13.32 -13.33 8.93
N THR A 436 -12.95 -12.43 8.03
CA THR A 436 -11.90 -11.44 8.24
C THR A 436 -12.44 -10.02 8.15
N ASP A 437 -11.92 -9.14 8.99
CA ASP A 437 -12.16 -7.70 8.99
C ASP A 437 -10.92 -6.96 9.51
N THR A 438 -10.93 -5.63 9.48
CA THR A 438 -9.77 -4.82 9.92
C THR A 438 -9.45 -4.95 11.42
N SER A 439 -10.33 -5.54 12.23
CA SER A 439 -10.09 -5.83 13.65
C SER A 439 -9.62 -7.27 13.91
N PHE A 440 -9.37 -8.06 12.87
CA PHE A 440 -9.08 -9.50 12.96
C PHE A 440 -7.94 -9.82 13.94
N ILE A 441 -6.80 -9.13 13.83
CA ILE A 441 -5.66 -9.37 14.71
C ILE A 441 -5.98 -9.00 16.15
N GLU A 442 -6.63 -7.89 16.41
CA GLU A 442 -7.03 -7.48 17.76
C GLU A 442 -8.01 -8.48 18.41
N LYS A 443 -8.90 -9.05 17.61
CA LYS A 443 -9.92 -9.98 18.07
C LYS A 443 -9.35 -11.38 18.34
N HIS A 444 -8.53 -11.91 17.43
CA HIS A 444 -8.09 -13.30 17.47
C HIS A 444 -6.68 -13.48 18.07
N PHE A 445 -5.89 -12.42 18.13
CA PHE A 445 -4.52 -12.43 18.63
C PHE A 445 -4.25 -11.34 19.68
N PRO A 446 -5.09 -11.20 20.73
CA PRO A 446 -4.99 -10.11 21.70
C PRO A 446 -3.66 -10.09 22.45
N ASP A 447 -2.99 -11.24 22.58
CA ASP A 447 -1.70 -11.34 23.28
C ASP A 447 -0.54 -10.66 22.52
N TYR A 448 -0.69 -10.47 21.21
CA TYR A 448 0.27 -9.77 20.35
C TYR A 448 0.00 -8.25 20.24
N VAL A 449 -1.10 -7.74 20.81
CA VAL A 449 -1.54 -6.35 20.63
C VAL A 449 -1.47 -5.52 21.93
N ARG A 450 -1.02 -6.15 23.04
CA ARG A 450 -0.92 -5.53 24.38
C ARG A 450 0.20 -4.51 24.50
#